data_0794990b94815c0565024411ce82f479
#
_entry.id   0794990b94815c0565024411ce82f479
#
_cell.length_a   1.000
_cell.length_b   1.000
_cell.length_c   1.000
_cell.angle_alpha   90.00
_cell.angle_beta   90.00
_cell.angle_gamma   90.00
#
_symmetry.space_group_name_H-M   'P 1'
#
loop_
_entity.id
_entity.type
_entity.pdbx_description
1 polymer ?
#
loop_
_entity_poly.entity_id
_entity_poly.type
_entity_poly.pdbx_seq_one_letter_code
_entity_poly.pdbx_strand_id
1 'polypeptide(L)'
;MQRYNILGGNARVLVIFYRDMNQKKLSTTYKLLRALGFNYSVEEYGQVSLWRVIKQFVGNIYRKWLEKMMDWPILQSFNPRKIRPILLRKMGCHVGKGVFIGDYVRVDCGHADMITIEDSVSIASGARLLCHQRDFSNFCVGDDYMKLGYVIKPIVLKKGCLIGMESFVMPGVTIGEGAIIGAGSLVTKDIPAWTIATGRPAKVVKEIPKLQVY
;
A
#
# COMPACT_ATOMS: atom_id res chain seq x y z
N MET A 1 26.99 -5.91 19.71
CA MET A 1 27.82 -7.14 19.69
C MET A 1 27.50 -8.06 20.87
N GLN A 2 26.24 -8.50 21.10
CA GLN A 2 25.92 -9.42 22.20
C GLN A 2 24.46 -9.93 22.15
N ARG A 3 24.04 -10.60 21.09
CA ARG A 3 22.75 -11.38 21.08
C ARG A 3 22.78 -12.67 20.26
N TYR A 4 23.93 -13.14 19.79
CA TYR A 4 23.99 -14.37 18.96
C TYR A 4 24.70 -15.57 19.60
N ASN A 5 24.97 -15.57 20.91
CA ASN A 5 25.77 -16.64 21.53
C ASN A 5 25.07 -17.51 22.57
N ILE A 6 23.73 -17.63 22.54
CA ILE A 6 22.99 -18.50 23.48
C ILE A 6 22.15 -19.58 22.79
N LEU A 7 22.46 -19.98 21.60
CA LEU A 7 21.90 -21.22 21.05
C LEU A 7 23.03 -22.14 20.66
N GLY A 8 23.29 -23.13 21.56
CA GLY A 8 24.29 -24.18 21.36
C GLY A 8 24.08 -24.92 20.02
N GLY A 9 25.11 -25.62 19.55
CA GLY A 9 25.21 -26.28 18.25
C GLY A 9 23.98 -27.06 17.78
N ASN A 10 23.16 -27.57 18.70
CA ASN A 10 21.94 -28.30 18.41
C ASN A 10 20.81 -27.42 17.80
N ALA A 11 20.74 -26.13 18.12
CA ALA A 11 19.72 -25.25 17.56
C ALA A 11 20.03 -24.85 16.10
N ARG A 12 21.33 -24.71 15.76
CA ARG A 12 21.72 -24.52 14.35
C ARG A 12 21.41 -25.75 13.50
N VAL A 13 21.64 -26.92 14.01
CA VAL A 13 21.30 -28.20 13.33
C VAL A 13 19.78 -28.33 13.20
N LEU A 14 18.99 -28.01 14.23
CA LEU A 14 17.53 -28.00 14.18
C LEU A 14 16.96 -26.98 13.18
N VAL A 15 17.53 -25.79 13.10
CA VAL A 15 17.11 -24.76 12.10
C VAL A 15 17.50 -25.19 10.70
N ILE A 16 18.65 -25.85 10.49
CA ILE A 16 19.06 -26.40 9.20
C ILE A 16 18.15 -27.59 8.85
N PHE A 17 17.88 -28.51 9.78
CA PHE A 17 16.96 -29.64 9.58
C PHE A 17 15.52 -29.18 9.33
N TYR A 18 15.02 -28.16 10.05
CA TYR A 18 13.70 -27.55 9.81
C TYR A 18 13.64 -26.85 8.44
N ARG A 19 14.76 -26.27 8.02
CA ARG A 19 14.91 -25.64 6.70
C ARG A 19 14.94 -26.70 5.58
N ASP A 20 15.61 -27.84 5.82
CA ASP A 20 15.67 -28.94 4.86
C ASP A 20 14.37 -29.78 4.82
N MET A 21 13.72 -30.02 5.97
CA MET A 21 12.42 -30.68 6.00
C MET A 21 11.31 -29.87 5.37
N ASN A 22 11.41 -28.53 5.37
CA ASN A 22 10.46 -27.64 4.70
C ASN A 22 10.81 -27.35 3.22
N GLN A 23 11.85 -27.96 2.67
CA GLN A 23 12.10 -28.06 1.21
C GLN A 23 11.13 -29.03 0.52
N LYS A 24 9.88 -29.13 1.01
CA LYS A 24 8.81 -29.80 0.28
C LYS A 24 8.69 -29.17 -1.10
N LYS A 25 9.25 -29.86 -2.10
CA LYS A 25 9.01 -29.71 -3.55
C LYS A 25 8.59 -28.30 -3.98
N LEU A 26 9.56 -27.38 -4.06
CA LEU A 26 9.35 -26.12 -4.74
C LEU A 26 8.73 -26.38 -6.10
N SER A 27 7.64 -25.69 -6.40
CA SER A 27 6.96 -25.84 -7.69
C SER A 27 7.92 -25.49 -8.84
N THR A 28 7.77 -26.15 -9.98
CA THR A 28 8.49 -25.80 -11.21
C THR A 28 8.31 -24.33 -11.59
N THR A 29 7.12 -23.81 -11.34
CA THR A 29 6.78 -22.38 -11.51
C THR A 29 7.66 -21.48 -10.65
N TYR A 30 7.85 -21.79 -9.37
CA TYR A 30 8.73 -21.01 -8.49
C TYR A 30 10.19 -21.06 -8.95
N LYS A 31 10.68 -22.24 -9.34
CA LYS A 31 12.05 -22.38 -9.87
C LYS A 31 12.26 -21.54 -11.13
N LEU A 32 11.28 -21.54 -12.04
CA LEU A 32 11.30 -20.70 -13.24
C LEU A 32 11.30 -19.21 -12.90
N LEU A 33 10.44 -18.76 -11.98
CA LEU A 33 10.42 -17.36 -11.53
C LEU A 33 11.75 -16.93 -10.93
N ARG A 34 12.38 -17.77 -10.12
CA ARG A 34 13.72 -17.50 -9.57
C ARG A 34 14.79 -17.42 -10.66
N ALA A 35 14.75 -18.31 -11.66
CA ALA A 35 15.67 -18.28 -12.81
C ALA A 35 15.50 -16.99 -13.66
N LEU A 36 14.29 -16.45 -13.74
CA LEU A 36 13.98 -15.18 -14.40
C LEU A 36 14.32 -13.94 -13.53
N GLY A 37 14.93 -14.13 -12.33
CA GLY A 37 15.37 -13.04 -11.47
C GLY A 37 14.31 -12.49 -10.50
N PHE A 38 13.12 -13.10 -10.43
CA PHE A 38 12.10 -12.71 -9.44
C PHE A 38 12.49 -13.18 -8.04
N ASN A 39 12.58 -12.27 -7.09
CA ASN A 39 13.00 -12.58 -5.72
C ASN A 39 11.81 -12.71 -4.75
N TYR A 40 10.87 -13.62 -5.06
CA TYR A 40 9.73 -13.91 -4.21
C TYR A 40 10.12 -14.81 -3.02
N SER A 41 9.41 -14.66 -1.89
CA SER A 41 9.63 -15.51 -0.71
C SER A 41 9.19 -16.97 -0.99
N VAL A 42 9.90 -17.91 -0.37
CA VAL A 42 9.59 -19.35 -0.50
C VAL A 42 8.28 -19.69 0.21
N GLU A 43 8.03 -19.00 1.33
CA GLU A 43 6.85 -19.21 2.17
C GLU A 43 5.57 -18.91 1.39
N GLU A 44 5.57 -17.85 0.60
CA GLU A 44 4.38 -17.36 -0.10
C GLU A 44 4.23 -17.95 -1.51
N TYR A 45 5.35 -18.12 -2.22
CA TYR A 45 5.36 -18.54 -3.64
C TYR A 45 5.95 -19.92 -3.89
N GLY A 46 6.50 -20.60 -2.89
CA GLY A 46 7.19 -21.87 -3.05
C GLY A 46 6.36 -22.97 -3.73
N GLN A 47 5.04 -22.95 -3.56
CA GLN A 47 4.09 -23.88 -4.15
C GLN A 47 3.08 -23.23 -5.11
N VAL A 48 3.40 -22.06 -5.63
CA VAL A 48 2.49 -21.34 -6.52
C VAL A 48 2.27 -22.09 -7.84
N SER A 49 1.02 -22.15 -8.30
CA SER A 49 0.69 -22.68 -9.61
C SER A 49 0.95 -21.64 -10.71
N LEU A 50 1.33 -22.12 -11.91
CA LEU A 50 1.55 -21.24 -13.07
C LEU A 50 0.31 -20.40 -13.39
N TRP A 51 -0.87 -21.01 -13.29
CA TRP A 51 -2.15 -20.33 -13.54
C TRP A 51 -2.38 -19.15 -12.57
N ARG A 52 -2.05 -19.32 -11.30
CA ARG A 52 -2.16 -18.24 -10.29
C ARG A 52 -1.24 -17.07 -10.63
N VAL A 53 0.00 -17.38 -11.07
CA VAL A 53 0.97 -16.35 -11.49
C VAL A 53 0.47 -15.60 -12.72
N ILE A 54 -0.01 -16.32 -13.74
CA ILE A 54 -0.56 -15.70 -14.96
C ILE A 54 -1.76 -14.81 -14.61
N LYS A 55 -2.71 -15.32 -13.81
CA LYS A 55 -3.88 -14.54 -13.39
C LYS A 55 -3.48 -13.26 -12.64
N GLN A 56 -2.51 -13.35 -11.74
CA GLN A 56 -2.00 -12.19 -11.00
C GLN A 56 -1.30 -11.19 -11.93
N PHE A 57 -0.49 -11.67 -12.87
CA PHE A 57 0.21 -10.86 -13.85
C PHE A 57 -0.77 -10.10 -14.76
N VAL A 58 -1.74 -10.80 -15.36
CA VAL A 58 -2.78 -10.20 -16.21
C VAL A 58 -3.61 -9.19 -15.39
N GLY A 59 -3.97 -9.54 -14.15
CA GLY A 59 -4.68 -8.64 -13.23
C GLY A 59 -3.90 -7.36 -12.94
N ASN A 60 -2.58 -7.47 -12.74
CA ASN A 60 -1.72 -6.30 -12.50
C ASN A 60 -1.59 -5.41 -13.74
N ILE A 61 -1.46 -6.01 -14.94
CA ILE A 61 -1.45 -5.26 -16.20
C ILE A 61 -2.78 -4.51 -16.38
N TYR A 62 -3.90 -5.19 -16.15
CA TYR A 62 -5.23 -4.59 -16.24
C TYR A 62 -5.40 -3.41 -15.28
N ARG A 63 -5.01 -3.56 -14.01
CA ARG A 63 -5.07 -2.48 -13.02
C ARG A 63 -4.19 -1.29 -13.41
N LYS A 64 -2.96 -1.54 -13.87
CA LYS A 64 -2.08 -0.48 -14.38
C LYS A 64 -2.64 0.23 -15.61
N TRP A 65 -3.33 -0.49 -16.45
CA TRP A 65 -4.00 0.11 -17.60
C TRP A 65 -5.16 1.02 -17.16
N LEU A 66 -6.00 0.57 -16.20
CA LEU A 66 -7.05 1.39 -15.59
C LEU A 66 -6.47 2.64 -14.90
N GLU A 67 -5.36 2.52 -14.20
CA GLU A 67 -4.66 3.65 -13.58
C GLU A 67 -4.24 4.69 -14.62
N LYS A 68 -3.63 4.24 -15.73
CA LYS A 68 -3.27 5.13 -16.82
C LYS A 68 -4.47 5.80 -17.49
N MET A 69 -5.60 5.10 -17.59
CA MET A 69 -6.83 5.68 -18.13
C MET A 69 -7.32 6.89 -17.33
N MET A 70 -7.06 6.95 -16.02
CA MET A 70 -7.44 8.10 -15.19
C MET A 70 -6.77 9.40 -15.66
N ASP A 71 -5.62 9.31 -16.33
CA ASP A 71 -4.82 10.44 -16.78
C ASP A 71 -4.96 10.72 -18.29
N TRP A 72 -5.83 10.00 -19.01
CA TRP A 72 -6.03 10.27 -20.42
C TRP A 72 -6.68 11.64 -20.65
N PRO A 73 -6.16 12.46 -21.57
CA PRO A 73 -6.67 13.81 -21.82
C PRO A 73 -8.17 13.84 -22.12
N ILE A 74 -8.68 12.84 -22.85
CA ILE A 74 -10.12 12.72 -23.17
C ILE A 74 -10.94 12.50 -21.89
N LEU A 75 -10.44 11.70 -20.94
CA LEU A 75 -11.15 11.41 -19.70
C LEU A 75 -10.95 12.49 -18.64
N GLN A 76 -9.91 13.31 -18.72
CA GLN A 76 -9.69 14.47 -17.84
C GLN A 76 -10.79 15.51 -17.97
N SER A 77 -11.37 15.66 -19.17
CA SER A 77 -12.49 16.56 -19.43
C SER A 77 -13.80 16.12 -18.78
N PHE A 78 -13.89 14.85 -18.36
CA PHE A 78 -15.08 14.32 -17.70
C PHE A 78 -15.00 14.53 -16.17
N ASN A 79 -16.19 14.57 -15.55
CA ASN A 79 -16.31 14.81 -14.13
C ASN A 79 -15.48 13.84 -13.28
N PRO A 80 -14.44 14.32 -12.55
CA PRO A 80 -13.54 13.50 -11.73
C PRO A 80 -14.26 12.79 -10.57
N ARG A 81 -15.48 13.24 -10.21
CA ARG A 81 -16.32 12.57 -9.20
C ARG A 81 -17.08 11.35 -9.75
N LYS A 82 -17.09 11.13 -11.06
CA LYS A 82 -17.79 9.99 -11.69
C LYS A 82 -16.83 8.94 -12.20
N ILE A 83 -15.96 9.28 -13.17
CA ILE A 83 -15.17 8.29 -13.91
C ILE A 83 -14.05 7.72 -13.03
N ARG A 84 -13.24 8.55 -12.37
CA ARG A 84 -12.09 8.08 -11.61
C ARG A 84 -12.46 7.17 -10.43
N PRO A 85 -13.51 7.46 -9.62
CA PRO A 85 -13.99 6.52 -8.62
C PRO A 85 -14.43 5.16 -9.19
N ILE A 86 -15.04 5.14 -10.38
CA ILE A 86 -15.40 3.88 -11.07
C ILE A 86 -14.14 3.10 -11.45
N LEU A 87 -13.13 3.76 -11.99
CA LEU A 87 -11.86 3.10 -12.34
C LEU A 87 -11.16 2.53 -11.11
N LEU A 88 -11.11 3.27 -10.00
CA LEU A 88 -10.54 2.76 -8.73
C LEU A 88 -11.32 1.55 -8.19
N ARG A 89 -12.66 1.55 -8.26
CA ARG A 89 -13.46 0.36 -7.90
C ARG A 89 -13.13 -0.84 -8.79
N LYS A 90 -12.97 -0.64 -10.10
CA LYS A 90 -12.55 -1.70 -11.04
C LYS A 90 -11.13 -2.21 -10.77
N MET A 91 -10.25 -1.37 -10.21
CA MET A 91 -8.93 -1.79 -9.76
C MET A 91 -8.98 -2.62 -8.48
N GLY A 92 -10.09 -2.57 -7.74
CA GLY A 92 -10.30 -3.32 -6.49
C GLY A 92 -10.47 -2.46 -5.24
N CYS A 93 -10.30 -1.12 -5.32
CA CYS A 93 -10.49 -0.24 -4.17
C CYS A 93 -11.97 -0.20 -3.72
N HIS A 94 -12.17 -0.10 -2.41
CA HIS A 94 -13.49 0.16 -1.83
C HIS A 94 -13.72 1.67 -1.82
N VAL A 95 -14.59 2.17 -2.71
CA VAL A 95 -14.79 3.62 -2.89
C VAL A 95 -16.26 3.98 -2.69
N GLY A 96 -16.51 4.91 -1.77
CA GLY A 96 -17.83 5.42 -1.41
C GLY A 96 -18.47 6.35 -2.46
N LYS A 97 -19.49 7.07 -2.04
CA LYS A 97 -20.24 8.02 -2.88
C LYS A 97 -19.65 9.43 -2.78
N GLY A 98 -19.81 10.23 -3.84
CA GLY A 98 -19.40 11.65 -3.84
C GLY A 98 -17.89 11.89 -3.74
N VAL A 99 -17.07 10.86 -3.91
CA VAL A 99 -15.61 10.94 -3.83
C VAL A 99 -15.05 11.74 -4.99
N PHE A 100 -14.13 12.66 -4.70
CA PHE A 100 -13.36 13.41 -5.69
C PHE A 100 -11.95 12.82 -5.79
N ILE A 101 -11.51 12.50 -7.01
CA ILE A 101 -10.16 12.03 -7.31
C ILE A 101 -9.50 12.97 -8.30
N GLY A 102 -8.43 13.63 -7.88
CA GLY A 102 -7.64 14.54 -8.72
C GLY A 102 -6.83 13.81 -9.81
N ASP A 103 -6.12 14.61 -10.61
CA ASP A 103 -5.23 14.09 -11.66
C ASP A 103 -4.00 13.41 -11.05
N TYR A 104 -3.46 12.41 -11.73
CA TYR A 104 -2.21 11.74 -11.36
C TYR A 104 -2.22 11.13 -9.94
N VAL A 105 -3.40 10.88 -9.36
CA VAL A 105 -3.50 10.10 -8.12
C VAL A 105 -3.05 8.68 -8.39
N ARG A 106 -2.16 8.15 -7.54
CA ARG A 106 -1.63 6.79 -7.63
C ARG A 106 -2.04 5.97 -6.42
N VAL A 107 -2.49 4.77 -6.70
CA VAL A 107 -2.80 3.77 -5.67
C VAL A 107 -1.87 2.57 -5.83
N ASP A 108 -1.73 1.79 -4.77
CA ASP A 108 -1.00 0.52 -4.82
C ASP A 108 -1.77 -0.50 -5.67
N CYS A 109 -1.43 -0.62 -6.95
CA CYS A 109 -2.13 -1.52 -7.88
C CYS A 109 -2.06 -2.99 -7.46
N GLY A 110 -1.01 -3.40 -6.72
CA GLY A 110 -0.85 -4.75 -6.21
C GLY A 110 -1.81 -5.08 -5.06
N HIS A 111 -2.19 -4.06 -4.29
CA HIS A 111 -2.97 -4.16 -3.06
C HIS A 111 -4.15 -3.17 -3.05
N ALA A 112 -4.76 -2.94 -4.21
CA ALA A 112 -5.86 -1.99 -4.37
C ALA A 112 -7.08 -2.36 -3.51
N ASP A 113 -7.30 -3.63 -3.26
CA ASP A 113 -8.33 -4.19 -2.38
C ASP A 113 -8.14 -3.84 -0.89
N MET A 114 -6.95 -3.37 -0.51
CA MET A 114 -6.66 -2.90 0.85
C MET A 114 -6.91 -1.40 1.04
N ILE A 115 -7.40 -0.69 0.02
CA ILE A 115 -7.67 0.75 0.08
C ILE A 115 -9.17 0.98 0.23
N THR A 116 -9.56 1.57 1.36
CA THR A 116 -10.94 2.01 1.62
C THR A 116 -11.02 3.52 1.60
N ILE A 117 -11.90 4.06 0.77
CA ILE A 117 -12.19 5.48 0.60
C ILE A 117 -13.68 5.65 0.88
N GLU A 118 -14.02 6.24 2.01
CA GLU A 118 -15.41 6.44 2.41
C GLU A 118 -16.08 7.58 1.63
N ASP A 119 -17.34 7.87 1.94
CA ASP A 119 -18.14 8.87 1.24
C ASP A 119 -17.55 10.28 1.35
N SER A 120 -17.73 11.08 0.30
CA SER A 120 -17.35 12.50 0.25
C SER A 120 -15.86 12.80 0.47
N VAL A 121 -14.99 11.80 0.41
CA VAL A 121 -13.54 12.00 0.49
C VAL A 121 -13.05 12.78 -0.72
N SER A 122 -12.11 13.68 -0.51
CA SER A 122 -11.44 14.44 -1.57
C SER A 122 -9.95 14.12 -1.60
N ILE A 123 -9.47 13.60 -2.72
CA ILE A 123 -8.05 13.31 -2.94
C ILE A 123 -7.55 14.22 -4.05
N ALA A 124 -6.68 15.16 -3.69
CA ALA A 124 -6.12 16.13 -4.63
C ALA A 124 -5.06 15.49 -5.55
N SER A 125 -4.73 16.22 -6.62
CA SER A 125 -3.83 15.75 -7.67
C SER A 125 -2.47 15.32 -7.15
N GLY A 126 -1.90 14.27 -7.73
CA GLY A 126 -0.57 13.75 -7.42
C GLY A 126 -0.46 12.96 -6.11
N ALA A 127 -1.53 12.86 -5.32
CA ALA A 127 -1.50 12.11 -4.07
C ALA A 127 -1.24 10.61 -4.31
N ARG A 128 -0.54 9.96 -3.37
CA ARG A 128 -0.14 8.56 -3.46
C ARG A 128 -0.57 7.78 -2.23
N LEU A 129 -1.23 6.64 -2.44
CA LEU A 129 -1.69 5.72 -1.41
C LEU A 129 -0.91 4.41 -1.53
N LEU A 130 -0.02 4.13 -0.59
CA LEU A 130 0.87 2.97 -0.60
C LEU A 130 0.49 1.99 0.50
N CYS A 131 0.13 0.77 0.14
CA CYS A 131 -0.24 -0.30 1.09
C CYS A 131 0.93 -1.21 1.47
N HIS A 132 2.09 -1.09 0.82
CA HIS A 132 3.26 -1.89 1.12
C HIS A 132 4.54 -1.07 1.22
N GLN A 133 5.45 -1.54 2.05
CA GLN A 133 6.83 -1.05 2.17
C GLN A 133 7.76 -2.19 2.58
N ARG A 134 9.06 -2.03 2.39
CA ARG A 134 10.03 -2.99 2.93
C ARG A 134 9.97 -3.02 4.45
N ASP A 135 10.12 -4.21 5.03
CA ASP A 135 10.20 -4.39 6.48
C ASP A 135 11.63 -4.16 6.96
N PHE A 136 11.85 -3.02 7.60
CA PHE A 136 13.14 -2.65 8.18
C PHE A 136 13.21 -2.89 9.70
N SER A 137 12.22 -3.54 10.30
CA SER A 137 12.15 -3.70 11.78
C SER A 137 13.36 -4.40 12.38
N ASN A 138 13.98 -5.32 11.63
CA ASN A 138 15.16 -6.08 12.07
C ASN A 138 16.38 -5.84 11.17
N PHE A 139 16.40 -4.72 10.42
CA PHE A 139 17.49 -4.42 9.49
C PHE A 139 18.72 -3.91 10.23
N CYS A 140 19.87 -4.51 9.95
CA CYS A 140 21.15 -4.18 10.59
C CYS A 140 22.19 -3.76 9.55
N VAL A 141 23.26 -3.11 10.02
CA VAL A 141 24.40 -2.75 9.16
C VAL A 141 25.03 -4.02 8.58
N GLY A 142 25.18 -4.05 7.27
CA GLY A 142 25.70 -5.22 6.53
C GLY A 142 24.63 -6.18 6.01
N ASP A 143 23.37 -5.97 6.35
CA ASP A 143 22.27 -6.77 5.79
C ASP A 143 21.99 -6.42 4.33
N ASP A 144 21.58 -7.42 3.56
CA ASP A 144 21.12 -7.25 2.19
C ASP A 144 19.63 -6.89 2.18
N TYR A 145 19.31 -5.61 1.91
CA TYR A 145 17.93 -5.12 1.84
C TYR A 145 17.05 -5.85 0.81
N MET A 146 17.67 -6.48 -0.21
CA MET A 146 16.93 -7.25 -1.22
C MET A 146 16.29 -8.52 -0.65
N LYS A 147 16.77 -9.00 0.49
CA LYS A 147 16.23 -10.18 1.20
C LYS A 147 15.12 -9.83 2.19
N LEU A 148 14.89 -8.55 2.44
CA LEU A 148 13.83 -8.12 3.34
C LEU A 148 12.44 -8.42 2.75
N GLY A 149 11.54 -8.83 3.62
CA GLY A 149 10.12 -8.96 3.33
C GLY A 149 9.42 -7.62 3.12
N TYR A 150 8.11 -7.67 2.97
CA TYR A 150 7.26 -6.49 2.90
C TYR A 150 6.28 -6.45 4.07
N VAL A 151 6.10 -5.26 4.63
CA VAL A 151 4.96 -4.95 5.50
C VAL A 151 3.84 -4.48 4.58
N ILE A 152 2.70 -5.17 4.63
CA ILE A 152 1.51 -4.86 3.85
C ILE A 152 0.39 -4.55 4.84
N LYS A 153 -0.20 -3.34 4.75
CA LYS A 153 -1.26 -2.88 5.66
C LYS A 153 -2.30 -2.05 4.90
N PRO A 154 -3.59 -2.13 5.31
CA PRO A 154 -4.64 -1.37 4.66
C PRO A 154 -4.52 0.14 4.91
N ILE A 155 -5.10 0.92 4.00
CA ILE A 155 -5.32 2.36 4.17
C ILE A 155 -6.81 2.61 4.26
N VAL A 156 -7.21 3.46 5.21
CA VAL A 156 -8.60 3.87 5.39
C VAL A 156 -8.71 5.38 5.37
N LEU A 157 -9.42 5.91 4.40
CA LEU A 157 -9.78 7.32 4.31
C LEU A 157 -11.24 7.47 4.74
N LYS A 158 -11.45 8.04 5.94
CA LYS A 158 -12.76 8.22 6.53
C LYS A 158 -13.55 9.34 5.87
N LYS A 159 -14.88 9.29 6.05
CA LYS A 159 -15.84 10.20 5.44
C LYS A 159 -15.40 11.66 5.48
N GLY A 160 -15.49 12.33 4.32
CA GLY A 160 -15.26 13.77 4.19
C GLY A 160 -13.82 14.24 4.42
N CYS A 161 -12.84 13.35 4.62
CA CYS A 161 -11.45 13.79 4.74
C CYS A 161 -10.90 14.31 3.41
N LEU A 162 -9.88 15.18 3.50
CA LEU A 162 -9.20 15.78 2.36
C LEU A 162 -7.72 15.42 2.37
N ILE A 163 -7.23 14.89 1.27
CA ILE A 163 -5.81 14.61 1.04
C ILE A 163 -5.27 15.68 0.09
N GLY A 164 -4.34 16.50 0.57
CA GLY A 164 -3.71 17.59 -0.19
C GLY A 164 -2.86 17.07 -1.35
N MET A 165 -2.59 17.96 -2.30
CA MET A 165 -1.79 17.67 -3.51
C MET A 165 -0.42 17.07 -3.13
N GLU A 166 0.08 16.12 -3.95
CA GLU A 166 1.40 15.50 -3.80
C GLU A 166 1.67 14.89 -2.40
N SER A 167 0.62 14.55 -1.66
CA SER A 167 0.76 13.89 -0.35
C SER A 167 0.93 12.38 -0.51
N PHE A 168 1.68 11.80 0.42
CA PHE A 168 1.90 10.35 0.52
C PHE A 168 1.21 9.81 1.76
N VAL A 169 0.38 8.80 1.62
CA VAL A 169 -0.22 8.05 2.72
C VAL A 169 0.44 6.68 2.78
N MET A 170 1.07 6.37 3.92
CA MET A 170 1.88 5.17 4.12
C MET A 170 1.03 3.98 4.58
N PRO A 171 1.56 2.74 4.48
CA PRO A 171 0.82 1.53 4.85
C PRO A 171 0.31 1.56 6.30
N GLY A 172 -0.94 1.16 6.49
CA GLY A 172 -1.57 1.03 7.80
C GLY A 172 -2.18 2.32 8.36
N VAL A 173 -2.18 3.41 7.58
CA VAL A 173 -2.68 4.71 8.05
C VAL A 173 -4.19 4.81 7.89
N THR A 174 -4.84 5.29 8.94
CA THR A 174 -6.24 5.76 8.93
C THR A 174 -6.28 7.27 9.00
N ILE A 175 -6.92 7.91 8.02
CA ILE A 175 -7.23 9.35 8.07
C ILE A 175 -8.65 9.51 8.61
N GLY A 176 -8.79 10.21 9.75
CA GLY A 176 -10.05 10.40 10.45
C GLY A 176 -11.08 11.21 9.67
N GLU A 177 -12.35 11.11 10.09
CA GLU A 177 -13.47 11.82 9.47
C GLU A 177 -13.23 13.34 9.48
N GLY A 178 -13.47 13.99 8.32
CA GLY A 178 -13.30 15.42 8.17
C GLY A 178 -11.86 15.94 8.35
N ALA A 179 -10.87 15.08 8.52
CA ALA A 179 -9.48 15.50 8.65
C ALA A 179 -8.93 16.06 7.33
N ILE A 180 -8.02 17.01 7.42
CA ILE A 180 -7.39 17.67 6.28
C ILE A 180 -5.88 17.42 6.31
N ILE A 181 -5.36 16.84 5.24
CA ILE A 181 -3.92 16.67 5.04
C ILE A 181 -3.44 17.80 4.13
N GLY A 182 -2.47 18.59 4.62
CA GLY A 182 -1.84 19.65 3.82
C GLY A 182 -1.04 19.09 2.65
N ALA A 183 -0.93 19.88 1.58
CA ALA A 183 -0.19 19.48 0.38
C ALA A 183 1.26 19.08 0.67
N GLY A 184 1.81 18.12 -0.09
CA GLY A 184 3.19 17.64 0.03
C GLY A 184 3.50 16.86 1.31
N SER A 185 2.50 16.48 2.10
CA SER A 185 2.70 15.80 3.38
C SER A 185 3.06 14.32 3.21
N LEU A 186 3.84 13.80 4.17
CA LEU A 186 4.12 12.37 4.31
C LEU A 186 3.41 11.85 5.57
N VAL A 187 2.29 11.15 5.38
CA VAL A 187 1.47 10.64 6.49
C VAL A 187 1.93 9.23 6.84
N THR A 188 2.56 9.08 8.00
CA THR A 188 3.15 7.83 8.49
C THR A 188 2.42 7.25 9.71
N LYS A 189 1.44 7.98 10.26
CA LYS A 189 0.64 7.58 11.43
C LYS A 189 -0.79 8.04 11.21
N ASP A 190 -1.71 7.43 11.94
CA ASP A 190 -3.12 7.81 11.93
C ASP A 190 -3.32 9.28 12.25
N ILE A 191 -4.27 9.91 11.56
CA ILE A 191 -4.65 11.30 11.77
C ILE A 191 -6.05 11.31 12.42
N PRO A 192 -6.21 11.99 13.56
CA PRO A 192 -7.50 12.11 14.23
C PRO A 192 -8.55 12.82 13.37
N ALA A 193 -9.83 12.49 13.62
CA ALA A 193 -10.94 13.18 12.99
C ALA A 193 -10.92 14.68 13.29
N TRP A 194 -11.39 15.49 12.34
CA TRP A 194 -11.56 16.94 12.48
C TRP A 194 -10.27 17.69 12.85
N THR A 195 -9.14 17.22 12.31
CA THR A 195 -7.83 17.89 12.49
C THR A 195 -7.21 18.26 11.16
N ILE A 196 -6.30 19.22 11.18
CA ILE A 196 -5.42 19.56 10.06
C ILE A 196 -4.02 19.06 10.40
N ALA A 197 -3.48 18.23 9.51
CA ALA A 197 -2.12 17.70 9.65
C ALA A 197 -1.29 18.05 8.41
N THR A 198 -0.02 18.40 8.61
CA THR A 198 0.89 18.77 7.52
C THR A 198 2.32 18.43 7.87
N GLY A 199 3.18 18.36 6.86
CA GLY A 199 4.62 18.18 7.02
C GLY A 199 5.13 16.77 6.65
N ARG A 200 6.44 16.55 6.83
CA ARG A 200 7.17 15.32 6.50
C ARG A 200 8.11 14.94 7.64
N PRO A 201 7.69 14.06 8.57
CA PRO A 201 6.39 13.40 8.67
C PRO A 201 5.25 14.36 9.06
N ALA A 202 4.02 14.03 8.64
CA ALA A 202 2.84 14.85 8.95
C ALA A 202 2.54 14.83 10.44
N LYS A 203 2.24 16.01 10.99
CA LYS A 203 1.83 16.23 12.38
C LYS A 203 0.56 17.07 12.41
N VAL A 204 -0.31 16.81 13.37
CA VAL A 204 -1.47 17.65 13.63
C VAL A 204 -0.99 19.05 14.02
N VAL A 205 -1.46 20.06 13.29
CA VAL A 205 -1.11 21.47 13.51
C VAL A 205 -2.29 22.29 14.01
N LYS A 206 -3.53 21.79 13.81
CA LYS A 206 -4.76 22.48 14.22
C LYS A 206 -5.91 21.50 14.36
N GLU A 207 -6.78 21.74 15.34
CA GLU A 207 -8.11 21.13 15.42
C GLU A 207 -9.12 22.00 14.67
N ILE A 208 -10.08 21.36 13.98
CA ILE A 208 -11.15 22.05 13.26
C ILE A 208 -12.28 22.34 14.26
N PRO A 209 -12.61 23.60 14.52
CA PRO A 209 -13.62 23.95 15.49
C PRO A 209 -15.02 23.48 15.04
N LYS A 210 -15.86 23.09 16.00
CA LYS A 210 -17.27 22.85 15.71
C LYS A 210 -17.95 24.19 15.33
N LEU A 211 -18.83 24.13 14.32
CA LEU A 211 -19.65 25.28 13.96
C LEU A 211 -20.52 25.67 15.18
N GLN A 212 -20.36 26.90 15.69
CA GLN A 212 -21.31 27.46 16.66
C GLN A 212 -22.54 27.89 15.85
N VAL A 213 -23.63 27.15 15.98
CA VAL A 213 -24.92 27.55 15.43
C VAL A 213 -25.47 28.58 16.43
N TYR A 214 -25.50 29.84 16.02
CA TYR A 214 -26.15 30.94 16.73
C TYR A 214 -27.65 30.93 16.40
#